data_38e385e0464171fb94959ff3d7b564c2
#
_entry.id   38e385e0464171fb94959ff3d7b564c2
#
_cell.length_a   1.000
_cell.length_b   1.000
_cell.length_c   1.000
_cell.angle_alpha   90.00
_cell.angle_beta   90.00
_cell.angle_gamma   90.00
#
_symmetry.space_group_name_H-M   'P 1'
#
loop_
_entity.id
_entity.type
_entity.pdbx_description
1 polymer ?
#
loop_
_entity_poly.entity_id
_entity_poly.type
_entity_poly.pdbx_seq_one_letter_code
_entity_poly.pdbx_strand_id
1 'polypeptide(L)'
;VDRRQRQMCIRDSCDFKDKSLKRLAKQMAHVMYKNAGCGLAAPQVGVLKRMVVIDCDQEDGQRNPIVMLNPVIVAREGDPVEEEEGCLSIPGISVPIARPPFARCRYYDLDGQLWEIEGDGLLGRCLQHETDHLDGVTMFERCEPTARLKALQEYEVALAAGARPGETSVEG
;
A
#
# COMPACT_ATOMS: atom_id res chain seq x y z
N VAL A 1 -10.51 -10.32 -3.43
CA VAL A 1 -9.29 -11.14 -3.36
C VAL A 1 -9.65 -12.51 -2.81
N ASP A 2 -9.37 -13.54 -3.58
CA ASP A 2 -9.63 -14.93 -3.18
C ASP A 2 -8.86 -15.27 -1.90
N ARG A 3 -9.46 -16.12 -1.06
CA ARG A 3 -8.82 -16.62 0.18
C ARG A 3 -7.46 -17.27 -0.10
N ARG A 4 -7.26 -17.87 -1.28
CA ARG A 4 -5.99 -18.45 -1.70
C ARG A 4 -4.91 -17.39 -1.91
N GLN A 5 -5.26 -16.25 -2.52
CA GLN A 5 -4.34 -15.13 -2.69
C GLN A 5 -3.96 -14.51 -1.35
N ARG A 6 -4.90 -14.39 -0.42
CA ARG A 6 -4.61 -13.95 0.95
C ARG A 6 -3.63 -14.87 1.66
N GLN A 7 -3.83 -16.18 1.56
CA GLN A 7 -2.91 -17.16 2.13
C GLN A 7 -1.52 -17.12 1.50
N MET A 8 -1.43 -16.90 0.19
CA MET A 8 -0.15 -16.76 -0.51
C MET A 8 0.57 -15.48 -0.07
N CYS A 9 -0.11 -14.34 0.03
CA CYS A 9 0.49 -13.10 0.53
C CYS A 9 1.06 -13.24 1.95
N ILE A 10 0.39 -13.97 2.82
CA ILE A 10 0.85 -14.22 4.20
C ILE A 10 2.08 -15.14 4.22
N ARG A 11 2.20 -16.06 3.27
CA ARG A 11 3.26 -17.06 3.22
C ARG A 11 4.54 -16.60 2.53
N ASP A 12 4.44 -15.60 1.64
CA ASP A 12 5.57 -15.15 0.82
C ASP A 12 6.39 -14.07 1.51
N SER A 13 6.85 -14.36 2.71
CA SER A 13 7.84 -13.53 3.40
C SER A 13 9.09 -13.38 2.55
N CYS A 14 9.68 -12.18 2.55
CA CYS A 14 10.91 -11.93 1.83
C CYS A 14 12.10 -12.62 2.49
N ASP A 15 12.93 -13.25 1.66
CA ASP A 15 14.24 -13.73 2.07
C ASP A 15 15.27 -12.61 1.81
N PHE A 16 15.93 -12.13 2.85
CA PHE A 16 16.91 -11.03 2.75
C PHE A 16 18.13 -11.37 1.88
N LYS A 17 18.37 -12.63 1.58
CA LYS A 17 19.42 -13.07 0.66
C LYS A 17 19.03 -12.96 -0.80
N ASP A 18 17.77 -12.71 -1.09
CA ASP A 18 17.26 -12.56 -2.45
C ASP A 18 17.72 -11.23 -3.04
N LYS A 19 18.71 -11.29 -3.92
CA LYS A 19 19.28 -10.10 -4.58
C LYS A 19 18.30 -9.39 -5.51
N SER A 20 17.24 -10.07 -5.96
CA SER A 20 16.21 -9.48 -6.82
C SER A 20 15.35 -8.43 -6.09
N LEU A 21 15.35 -8.43 -4.76
CA LEU A 21 14.56 -7.48 -3.96
C LEU A 21 14.99 -6.03 -4.18
N LYS A 22 16.28 -5.76 -4.35
CA LYS A 22 16.77 -4.40 -4.65
C LYS A 22 16.22 -3.86 -5.97
N ARG A 23 16.20 -4.70 -7.00
CA ARG A 23 15.65 -4.34 -8.31
C ARG A 23 14.15 -4.11 -8.20
N LEU A 24 13.44 -5.01 -7.54
CA LEU A 24 12.00 -4.87 -7.31
C LEU A 24 11.68 -3.57 -6.56
N ALA A 25 12.43 -3.25 -5.51
CA ALA A 25 12.25 -2.02 -4.74
C ALA A 25 12.39 -0.76 -5.63
N LYS A 26 13.39 -0.72 -6.50
CA LYS A 26 13.58 0.40 -7.45
C LYS A 26 12.42 0.52 -8.44
N GLN A 27 11.95 -0.60 -8.97
CA GLN A 27 10.82 -0.64 -9.89
C GLN A 27 9.54 -0.18 -9.20
N MET A 28 9.30 -0.64 -7.97
CA MET A 28 8.14 -0.23 -7.19
C MET A 28 8.18 1.27 -6.86
N ALA A 29 9.32 1.79 -6.44
CA ALA A 29 9.49 3.22 -6.18
C ALA A 29 9.21 4.05 -7.43
N HIS A 30 9.71 3.63 -8.59
CA HIS A 30 9.44 4.29 -9.87
C HIS A 30 7.94 4.32 -10.20
N VAL A 31 7.25 3.19 -10.06
CA VAL A 31 5.80 3.10 -10.29
C VAL A 31 5.04 4.00 -9.32
N MET A 32 5.41 4.00 -8.04
CA MET A 32 4.80 4.84 -7.02
C MET A 32 4.90 6.33 -7.38
N TYR A 33 6.08 6.82 -7.70
CA TYR A 33 6.27 8.23 -8.05
C TYR A 33 5.63 8.60 -9.38
N LYS A 34 5.66 7.73 -10.38
CA LYS A 34 4.98 7.93 -11.66
C LYS A 34 3.49 8.17 -11.50
N ASN A 35 2.87 7.53 -10.53
CA ASN A 35 1.45 7.64 -10.22
C ASN A 35 1.14 8.64 -9.09
N ALA A 36 2.11 9.47 -8.70
CA ALA A 36 1.98 10.46 -7.63
C ALA A 36 1.50 9.86 -6.29
N GLY A 37 1.91 8.63 -5.99
CA GLY A 37 1.54 7.93 -4.77
C GLY A 37 2.55 8.15 -3.64
N CYS A 38 2.12 7.85 -2.42
CA CYS A 38 2.98 7.87 -1.23
C CYS A 38 3.30 6.46 -0.71
N GLY A 39 2.69 5.43 -1.26
CA GLY A 39 2.95 4.04 -0.90
C GLY A 39 2.54 3.08 -2.01
N LEU A 40 3.19 1.93 -2.02
CA LEU A 40 2.90 0.84 -2.96
C LEU A 40 3.32 -0.50 -2.34
N ALA A 41 2.45 -1.48 -2.42
CA ALA A 41 2.73 -2.85 -1.98
C ALA A 41 3.02 -3.77 -3.18
N ALA A 42 3.91 -4.73 -3.02
CA ALA A 42 4.31 -5.63 -4.09
C ALA A 42 3.14 -6.39 -4.76
N PRO A 43 2.11 -6.84 -4.05
CA PRO A 43 0.96 -7.46 -4.70
C PRO A 43 0.24 -6.55 -5.72
N GLN A 44 0.31 -5.23 -5.56
CA GLN A 44 -0.28 -4.28 -6.51
C GLN A 44 0.42 -4.24 -7.86
N VAL A 45 1.67 -4.70 -7.92
CA VAL A 45 2.43 -4.84 -9.17
C VAL A 45 2.56 -6.31 -9.61
N GLY A 46 1.71 -7.18 -9.08
CA GLY A 46 1.65 -8.59 -9.46
C GLY A 46 2.71 -9.48 -8.81
N VAL A 47 3.43 -8.99 -7.81
CA VAL A 47 4.47 -9.73 -7.09
C VAL A 47 3.96 -10.11 -5.70
N LEU A 48 3.81 -11.40 -5.44
CA LEU A 48 3.27 -11.91 -4.16
C LEU A 48 4.38 -12.01 -3.10
N LYS A 49 4.97 -10.87 -2.77
CA LYS A 49 5.97 -10.72 -1.71
C LYS A 49 5.53 -9.70 -0.69
N ARG A 50 5.93 -9.91 0.56
CA ARG A 50 5.65 -8.98 1.65
C ARG A 50 6.65 -7.82 1.64
N MET A 51 6.53 -6.99 0.62
CA MET A 51 7.33 -5.78 0.43
C MET A 51 6.41 -4.58 0.20
N VAL A 52 6.76 -3.48 0.85
CA VAL A 52 6.12 -2.17 0.68
C VAL A 52 7.21 -1.13 0.46
N VAL A 53 6.90 -0.15 -0.39
CA VAL A 53 7.71 1.07 -0.55
C VAL A 53 6.83 2.24 -0.18
N ILE A 54 7.31 3.10 0.71
CA ILE A 54 6.59 4.33 1.11
C ILE A 54 7.50 5.54 1.03
N ASP A 55 6.89 6.68 0.73
CA ASP A 55 7.49 8.00 0.84
C ASP A 55 6.39 9.01 1.14
N CYS A 56 6.18 9.29 2.42
CA CYS A 56 5.14 10.20 2.90
C CYS A 56 5.63 11.64 3.10
N ASP A 57 6.88 11.91 2.79
CA ASP A 57 7.52 13.22 2.89
C ASP A 57 8.21 13.57 1.58
N GLN A 58 7.41 14.05 0.63
CA GLN A 58 7.88 14.42 -0.71
C GLN A 58 7.92 15.95 -0.87
N GLU A 59 8.13 16.68 0.21
CA GLU A 59 8.22 18.14 0.16
C GLU A 59 9.40 18.58 -0.73
N ASP A 60 9.19 19.66 -1.46
CA ASP A 60 10.19 20.24 -2.37
C ASP A 60 10.73 19.28 -3.45
N GLY A 61 9.97 18.24 -3.79
CA GLY A 61 10.37 17.25 -4.78
C GLY A 61 11.46 16.28 -4.31
N GLN A 62 11.75 16.26 -3.02
CA GLN A 62 12.65 15.27 -2.44
C GLN A 62 12.06 13.87 -2.51
N ARG A 63 12.91 12.89 -2.76
CA ARG A 63 12.52 11.49 -2.87
C ARG A 63 13.41 10.64 -1.98
N ASN A 64 12.82 10.15 -0.88
CA ASN A 64 13.49 9.28 0.10
C ASN A 64 12.60 8.05 0.35
N PRO A 65 12.53 7.11 -0.63
CA PRO A 65 11.67 5.94 -0.47
C PRO A 65 12.20 5.02 0.62
N ILE A 66 11.31 4.59 1.48
CA ILE A 66 11.60 3.59 2.51
C ILE A 66 11.11 2.23 2.00
N VAL A 67 12.03 1.28 1.90
CA VAL A 67 11.72 -0.11 1.52
C VAL A 67 11.51 -0.92 2.79
N MET A 68 10.34 -1.54 2.89
CA MET A 68 9.93 -2.29 4.07
C MET A 68 9.68 -3.74 3.70
N LEU A 69 10.50 -4.64 4.25
CA LEU A 69 10.35 -6.08 4.07
C LEU A 69 9.67 -6.67 5.31
N ASN A 70 8.70 -7.54 5.08
CA ASN A 70 7.93 -8.22 6.12
C ASN A 70 7.37 -7.26 7.18
N PRO A 71 6.73 -6.15 6.78
CA PRO A 71 6.23 -5.17 7.73
C PRO A 71 5.08 -5.74 8.55
N VAL A 72 5.05 -5.34 9.82
CA VAL A 72 4.00 -5.70 10.77
C VAL A 72 3.58 -4.45 11.54
N ILE A 73 2.29 -4.16 11.58
CA ILE A 73 1.76 -3.14 12.47
C ILE A 73 1.78 -3.67 13.90
N VAL A 74 2.55 -3.04 14.76
CA VAL A 74 2.72 -3.45 16.17
C VAL A 74 1.91 -2.60 17.14
N ALA A 75 1.46 -1.43 16.72
CA ALA A 75 0.57 -0.58 17.52
C ALA A 75 -0.31 0.29 16.62
N ARG A 76 -1.54 0.50 17.05
CA ARG A 76 -2.48 1.50 16.54
C ARG A 76 -3.06 2.24 17.73
N GLU A 77 -3.10 3.57 17.67
CA GLU A 77 -3.54 4.39 18.80
C GLU A 77 -4.44 5.54 18.33
N GLY A 78 -5.34 5.93 19.21
CA GLY A 78 -6.29 7.01 19.01
C GLY A 78 -7.63 6.54 18.46
N ASP A 79 -8.64 7.40 18.61
CA ASP A 79 -9.97 7.15 18.08
C ASP A 79 -9.94 7.18 16.56
N PRO A 80 -10.59 6.24 15.86
CA PRO A 80 -10.60 6.21 14.41
C PRO A 80 -11.09 7.54 13.81
N VAL A 81 -10.34 8.04 12.85
CA VAL A 81 -10.66 9.24 12.07
C VAL A 81 -10.98 8.82 10.66
N GLU A 82 -12.10 9.31 10.14
CA GLU A 82 -12.50 9.07 8.76
C GLU A 82 -11.85 10.09 7.83
N GLU A 83 -11.13 9.61 6.85
CA GLU A 83 -10.54 10.40 5.77
C GLU A 83 -10.67 9.67 4.44
N GLU A 84 -10.67 10.43 3.35
CA GLU A 84 -10.67 9.88 2.00
C GLU A 84 -9.34 9.20 1.70
N GLU A 85 -9.40 7.95 1.26
CA GLU A 85 -8.24 7.20 0.78
C GLU A 85 -8.41 6.81 -0.67
N GLY A 86 -7.34 6.98 -1.45
CA GLY A 86 -7.21 6.48 -2.81
C GLY A 86 -6.20 5.34 -2.86
N CYS A 87 -6.24 4.59 -3.95
CA CYS A 87 -5.30 3.51 -4.21
C CYS A 87 -4.79 3.59 -5.64
N LEU A 88 -3.48 3.37 -5.85
CA LEU A 88 -2.88 3.39 -7.18
C LEU A 88 -3.47 2.33 -8.12
N SER A 89 -3.99 1.23 -7.59
CA SER A 89 -4.65 0.18 -8.36
C SER A 89 -6.04 0.58 -8.86
N ILE A 90 -6.62 1.65 -8.30
CA ILE A 90 -7.98 2.12 -8.63
C ILE A 90 -7.93 3.66 -8.75
N PRO A 91 -7.30 4.17 -9.81
CA PRO A 91 -7.08 5.62 -9.95
C PRO A 91 -8.40 6.37 -10.11
N GLY A 92 -8.44 7.57 -9.53
CA GLY A 92 -9.60 8.47 -9.61
C GLY A 92 -10.74 8.12 -8.66
N ILE A 93 -10.62 7.06 -7.87
CA ILE A 93 -11.62 6.65 -6.89
C ILE A 93 -11.05 6.84 -5.49
N SER A 94 -11.80 7.54 -4.64
CA SER A 94 -11.51 7.67 -3.21
C SER A 94 -12.70 7.15 -2.41
N VAL A 95 -12.41 6.55 -1.27
CA VAL A 95 -13.41 6.09 -0.33
C VAL A 95 -13.10 6.58 1.08
N PRO A 96 -14.12 6.95 1.87
CA PRO A 96 -13.93 7.30 3.26
C PRO A 96 -13.60 6.03 4.08
N ILE A 97 -12.49 6.06 4.79
CA ILE A 97 -12.05 4.97 5.65
C ILE A 97 -11.71 5.51 7.03
N ALA A 98 -12.28 4.89 8.06
CA ALA A 98 -11.95 5.19 9.43
C ALA A 98 -10.73 4.37 9.86
N ARG A 99 -9.68 5.05 10.32
CA ARG A 99 -8.46 4.43 10.84
C ARG A 99 -8.01 5.11 12.12
N PRO A 100 -7.42 4.37 13.07
CA PRO A 100 -6.66 5.00 14.15
C PRO A 100 -5.61 5.94 13.55
N PRO A 101 -5.46 7.18 14.08
CA PRO A 101 -4.56 8.16 13.46
C PRO A 101 -3.09 7.81 13.60
N PHE A 102 -2.71 7.11 14.66
CA PHE A 102 -1.32 6.71 14.92
C PHE A 102 -1.12 5.23 14.62
N ALA A 103 0.00 4.91 13.98
CA ALA A 103 0.47 3.54 13.78
C ALA A 103 1.98 3.43 13.99
N ARG A 104 2.40 2.29 14.52
CA ARG A 104 3.81 1.87 14.60
C ARG A 104 3.97 0.59 13.81
N CYS A 105 4.98 0.56 12.96
CA CYS A 105 5.29 -0.56 12.10
C CYS A 105 6.71 -1.03 12.33
N ARG A 106 6.88 -2.33 12.47
CA ARG A 106 8.19 -2.98 12.51
C ARG A 106 8.45 -3.63 11.18
N TYR A 107 9.65 -3.46 10.65
CA TYR A 107 10.02 -3.99 9.34
C TYR A 107 11.52 -4.25 9.25
N TYR A 108 11.92 -4.98 8.22
CA TYR A 108 13.32 -5.17 7.88
C TYR A 108 13.67 -4.37 6.63
N ASP A 109 14.86 -3.80 6.60
CA ASP A 109 15.40 -3.17 5.39
C ASP A 109 16.01 -4.20 4.42
N LEU A 110 16.54 -3.73 3.29
CA LEU A 110 17.17 -4.60 2.29
C LEU A 110 18.45 -5.26 2.78
N ASP A 111 19.06 -4.77 3.85
CA ASP A 111 20.24 -5.36 4.48
C ASP A 111 19.89 -6.34 5.60
N GLY A 112 18.58 -6.57 5.84
CA GLY A 112 18.09 -7.47 6.88
C GLY A 112 18.12 -6.88 8.27
N GLN A 113 18.32 -5.57 8.42
CA GLN A 113 18.27 -4.87 9.69
C GLN A 113 16.81 -4.58 10.08
N LEU A 114 16.52 -4.76 11.38
CA LEU A 114 15.21 -4.49 11.95
C LEU A 114 15.04 -3.02 12.30
N TRP A 115 13.93 -2.44 11.88
CA TRP A 115 13.55 -1.05 12.12
C TRP A 115 12.14 -0.95 12.65
N GLU A 116 11.87 0.14 13.35
CA GLU A 116 10.51 0.60 13.64
C GLU A 116 10.33 2.00 13.09
N ILE A 117 9.16 2.24 12.51
CA ILE A 117 8.71 3.56 12.07
C ILE A 117 7.32 3.82 12.65
N GLU A 118 7.09 5.03 13.09
CA GLU A 118 5.81 5.41 13.70
C GLU A 118 5.44 6.84 13.35
N GLY A 119 4.16 7.11 13.35
CA GLY A 119 3.64 8.46 13.13
C GLY A 119 2.13 8.49 12.99
N ASP A 120 1.64 9.69 12.96
CA ASP A 120 0.24 10.02 12.68
C ASP A 120 0.09 10.59 11.26
N GLY A 121 -1.06 11.22 10.99
CA GLY A 121 -1.34 11.84 9.70
C GLY A 121 -1.17 10.88 8.53
N LEU A 122 -0.59 11.37 7.44
CA LEU A 122 -0.40 10.59 6.22
C LEU A 122 0.44 9.32 6.47
N LEU A 123 1.51 9.41 7.24
CA LEU A 123 2.36 8.26 7.56
C LEU A 123 1.59 7.17 8.29
N GLY A 124 0.84 7.52 9.32
CA GLY A 124 0.05 6.55 10.08
C GLY A 124 -0.98 5.83 9.21
N ARG A 125 -1.63 6.55 8.31
CA ARG A 125 -2.60 5.97 7.37
C ARG A 125 -1.92 5.11 6.32
N CYS A 126 -0.83 5.57 5.74
CA CYS A 126 -0.07 4.87 4.70
C CYS A 126 0.47 3.53 5.22
N LEU A 127 1.03 3.48 6.42
CA LEU A 127 1.49 2.25 7.04
C LEU A 127 0.38 1.21 7.14
N GLN A 128 -0.81 1.61 7.57
CA GLN A 128 -1.96 0.72 7.70
C GLN A 128 -2.52 0.30 6.33
N HIS A 129 -2.64 1.24 5.40
CA HIS A 129 -3.15 0.97 4.05
C HIS A 129 -2.28 -0.05 3.30
N GLU A 130 -0.96 0.14 3.31
CA GLU A 130 -0.05 -0.73 2.56
C GLU A 130 0.12 -2.10 3.20
N THR A 131 0.09 -2.20 4.53
CA THR A 131 0.10 -3.51 5.19
C THR A 131 -1.20 -4.27 4.96
N ASP A 132 -2.34 -3.59 4.83
CA ASP A 132 -3.60 -4.22 4.43
C ASP A 132 -3.47 -4.92 3.07
N HIS A 133 -2.81 -4.30 2.08
CA HIS A 133 -2.58 -4.93 0.79
C HIS A 133 -1.79 -6.24 0.90
N LEU A 134 -0.81 -6.30 1.78
CA LEU A 134 -0.04 -7.52 2.02
C LEU A 134 -0.89 -8.64 2.62
N ASP A 135 -1.91 -8.29 3.38
CA ASP A 135 -2.86 -9.23 3.98
C ASP A 135 -4.06 -9.52 3.06
N GLY A 136 -4.04 -8.99 1.85
CA GLY A 136 -5.11 -9.13 0.88
C GLY A 136 -6.36 -8.33 1.19
N VAL A 137 -6.25 -7.31 2.04
CA VAL A 137 -7.35 -6.41 2.41
C VAL A 137 -7.28 -5.17 1.53
N THR A 138 -8.37 -4.84 0.86
CA THR A 138 -8.49 -3.64 0.04
C THR A 138 -9.21 -2.52 0.78
N MET A 139 -9.11 -1.30 0.25
CA MET A 139 -9.86 -0.17 0.80
C MET A 139 -11.38 -0.38 0.73
N PHE A 140 -11.88 -1.15 -0.23
CA PHE A 140 -13.31 -1.49 -0.33
C PHE A 140 -13.78 -2.37 0.84
N GLU A 141 -12.91 -3.18 1.43
CA GLU A 141 -13.23 -3.99 2.59
C GLU A 141 -13.20 -3.19 3.89
N ARG A 142 -12.49 -2.06 3.91
CA ARG A 142 -12.34 -1.18 5.08
C ARG A 142 -13.40 -0.09 5.16
N CYS A 143 -14.05 0.28 4.04
CA CYS A 143 -15.08 1.31 4.04
C CYS A 143 -16.45 0.75 4.43
N GLU A 144 -17.36 1.64 4.80
CA GLU A 144 -18.75 1.29 5.06
C GLU A 144 -19.44 0.74 3.81
N PRO A 145 -20.42 -0.18 3.94
CA PRO A 145 -21.08 -0.82 2.79
C PRO A 145 -21.70 0.16 1.79
N THR A 146 -22.27 1.26 2.26
CA THR A 146 -22.85 2.30 1.38
C THR A 146 -21.79 3.04 0.59
N ALA A 147 -20.67 3.37 1.23
CA ALA A 147 -19.53 3.99 0.56
C ALA A 147 -18.89 3.03 -0.45
N ARG A 148 -18.80 1.76 -0.13
CA ARG A 148 -18.33 0.71 -1.04
C ARG A 148 -19.19 0.63 -2.31
N LEU A 149 -20.48 0.58 -2.16
CA LEU A 149 -21.40 0.50 -3.30
C LEU A 149 -21.26 1.72 -4.21
N LYS A 150 -21.23 2.92 -3.63
CA LYS A 150 -21.02 4.17 -4.36
C LYS A 150 -19.70 4.16 -5.12
N ALA A 151 -18.61 3.79 -4.47
CA ALA A 151 -17.27 3.73 -5.07
C ALA A 151 -17.18 2.72 -6.22
N LEU A 152 -17.80 1.55 -6.08
CA LEU A 152 -17.86 0.54 -7.13
C LEU A 152 -18.66 1.04 -8.34
N GLN A 153 -19.78 1.75 -8.12
CA GLN A 153 -20.55 2.36 -9.20
C GLN A 153 -19.76 3.45 -9.93
N GLU A 154 -19.07 4.32 -9.20
CA GLU A 154 -18.20 5.36 -9.77
C GLU A 154 -17.06 4.72 -10.59
N TYR A 155 -16.49 3.64 -10.11
CA TYR A 155 -15.44 2.92 -10.82
C TYR A 155 -15.95 2.29 -12.12
N GLU A 156 -17.12 1.67 -12.11
CA GLU A 156 -17.76 1.13 -13.33
C GLU A 156 -18.03 2.22 -14.34
N VAL A 157 -18.54 3.38 -13.92
CA VAL A 157 -18.77 4.54 -14.79
C VAL A 157 -17.45 5.05 -15.37
N ALA A 158 -16.41 5.14 -14.56
CA ALA A 158 -15.09 5.59 -15.02
C ALA A 158 -14.49 4.60 -16.04
N LEU A 159 -14.61 3.30 -15.83
CA LEU A 159 -14.17 2.29 -16.79
C LEU A 159 -14.94 2.36 -18.10
N ALA A 160 -16.26 2.56 -18.06
CA ALA A 160 -17.09 2.72 -19.25
C ALA A 160 -16.75 4.00 -20.04
N ALA A 161 -16.27 5.04 -19.37
CA ALA A 161 -15.78 6.27 -19.98
C ALA A 161 -14.32 6.18 -20.50
N GLY A 162 -13.69 5.00 -20.42
CA GLY A 162 -12.35 4.76 -20.93
C GLY A 162 -11.22 4.94 -19.92
N ALA A 163 -11.53 5.14 -18.64
CA ALA A 163 -10.51 5.12 -17.60
C ALA A 163 -9.86 3.74 -17.54
N ARG A 164 -8.56 3.71 -17.30
CA ARG A 164 -7.80 2.47 -17.14
C ARG A 164 -7.28 2.38 -15.73
N PRO A 165 -7.17 1.15 -15.16
CA PRO A 165 -6.39 0.96 -13.95
C PRO A 165 -5.01 1.59 -14.13
N GLY A 166 -4.47 2.21 -13.07
CA GLY A 166 -3.13 2.79 -13.12
C GLY A 166 -2.11 1.73 -13.55
N GLU A 167 -1.09 2.16 -14.31
CA GLU A 167 0.02 1.29 -14.66
C GLU A 167 0.80 0.92 -13.40
N THR A 168 0.50 -0.22 -12.84
CA THR A 168 1.14 -0.76 -11.64
C THR A 168 1.96 -2.01 -11.93
N SER A 169 2.17 -2.35 -13.21
CA SER A 169 3.06 -3.45 -13.59
C SER A 169 4.52 -3.02 -13.50
N VAL A 170 5.35 -3.90 -12.96
CA VAL A 170 6.81 -3.76 -13.06
C VAL A 170 7.30 -4.53 -14.27
N GLU A 171 8.12 -3.90 -15.08
CA GLU A 171 8.77 -4.56 -16.19
C GLU A 171 9.83 -5.53 -15.67
N GLY A 172 9.78 -6.73 -16.17
CA GLY A 172 10.67 -7.81 -15.79
C GLY A 172 12.14 -7.60 -16.18
#